data_a9652ee71fb83b951e3dc84b924456a7
#
_entry.id   a9652ee71fb83b951e3dc84b924456a7
#
_cell.length_a   1.000
_cell.length_b   1.000
_cell.length_c   1.000
_cell.angle_alpha   90.00
_cell.angle_beta   90.00
_cell.angle_gamma   90.00
#
_symmetry.space_group_name_H-M   'P 1'
#
loop_
_entity.id
_entity.type
_entity.pdbx_description
1 polymer ?
#
loop_
_entity_poly.entity_id
_entity_poly.type
_entity_poly.pdbx_seq_one_letter_code
_entity_poly.pdbx_strand_id
1 'polypeptide(L)'
;MKKLLLIPIVAILTACSSTHLTPDKAIVVQPLAQATATPERPIKVTVMRDYGAISGGARQYHILDNGKIIASLYSKEMTTYYAEPGNHALSVGFGKNGEDGRINFSEFKLGEEPELHVGWDGVNLYINRMK
;
A
#
# COMPACT_ATOMS: atom_id res chain seq x y z
N MET A 1 37.60 42.88 -5.54
CA MET A 1 36.17 42.56 -5.38
C MET A 1 36.00 41.07 -5.17
N LYS A 2 35.66 40.70 -3.97
CA LYS A 2 35.35 39.30 -3.68
C LYS A 2 33.91 39.05 -4.05
N LYS A 3 33.67 38.26 -5.10
CA LYS A 3 32.34 37.76 -5.40
C LYS A 3 31.99 36.68 -4.38
N LEU A 4 31.09 36.98 -3.47
CA LEU A 4 30.48 35.96 -2.62
C LEU A 4 29.60 35.11 -3.52
N LEU A 5 30.03 33.89 -3.80
CA LEU A 5 29.15 32.86 -4.37
C LEU A 5 28.28 32.35 -3.22
N LEU A 6 27.07 32.88 -3.14
CA LEU A 6 26.02 32.25 -2.35
C LEU A 6 25.60 30.97 -3.11
N ILE A 7 26.13 29.83 -2.67
CA ILE A 7 25.61 28.54 -3.07
C ILE A 7 24.31 28.37 -2.30
N PRO A 8 23.14 28.31 -2.95
CA PRO A 8 21.95 27.95 -2.25
C PRO A 8 22.12 26.49 -1.80
N ILE A 9 22.22 26.30 -0.51
CA ILE A 9 22.06 24.97 0.08
C ILE A 9 20.58 24.64 -0.11
N VAL A 10 20.29 23.96 -1.22
CA VAL A 10 19.01 23.30 -1.38
C VAL A 10 19.04 22.16 -0.36
N ALA A 11 18.49 22.41 0.81
CA ALA A 11 18.19 21.35 1.75
C ALA A 11 17.15 20.45 1.05
N ILE A 12 17.62 19.37 0.44
CA ILE A 12 16.74 18.30 -0.02
C ILE A 12 16.20 17.67 1.27
N LEU A 13 15.06 18.16 1.69
CA LEU A 13 14.22 17.47 2.65
C LEU A 13 13.77 16.17 1.97
N THR A 14 14.59 15.14 2.08
CA THR A 14 14.13 13.79 1.78
C THR A 14 13.09 13.46 2.82
N ALA A 15 11.84 13.74 2.49
CA ALA A 15 10.72 13.33 3.31
C ALA A 15 10.84 11.81 3.53
N CYS A 16 10.67 11.35 4.78
CA CYS A 16 10.62 9.94 5.16
C CYS A 16 9.35 9.28 4.61
N SER A 17 8.98 9.56 3.36
CA SER A 17 7.82 9.03 2.68
C SER A 17 8.19 7.83 1.84
N SER A 18 7.24 6.92 1.68
CA SER A 18 7.38 5.78 0.80
C SER A 18 7.45 6.21 -0.67
N THR A 19 8.22 5.49 -1.46
CA THR A 19 8.27 5.64 -2.92
C THR A 19 7.35 4.58 -3.53
N HIS A 20 6.54 4.96 -4.51
CA HIS A 20 5.62 4.05 -5.17
C HIS A 20 6.35 2.89 -5.85
N LEU A 21 5.91 1.69 -5.53
CA LEU A 21 6.40 0.46 -6.14
C LEU A 21 5.75 0.27 -7.50
N THR A 22 6.53 -0.20 -8.46
CA THR A 22 6.01 -0.60 -9.77
C THR A 22 6.02 -2.13 -9.89
N PRO A 23 5.09 -2.74 -10.67
CA PRO A 23 4.98 -4.19 -10.75
C PRO A 23 6.25 -4.90 -11.19
N ASP A 24 7.05 -4.29 -12.06
CA ASP A 24 8.32 -4.84 -12.56
C ASP A 24 9.41 -4.93 -11.48
N LYS A 25 9.29 -4.17 -10.42
CA LYS A 25 10.23 -4.16 -9.28
C LYS A 25 9.67 -4.86 -8.04
N ALA A 26 8.45 -5.31 -8.09
CA ALA A 26 7.77 -5.91 -6.97
C ALA A 26 8.16 -7.37 -6.74
N ILE A 27 8.20 -7.77 -5.49
CA ILE A 27 8.30 -9.16 -5.08
C ILE A 27 6.89 -9.70 -4.91
N VAL A 28 6.51 -10.67 -5.72
CA VAL A 28 5.15 -11.23 -5.68
C VAL A 28 5.05 -12.27 -4.56
N VAL A 29 4.07 -12.09 -3.69
CA VAL A 29 3.76 -13.03 -2.61
C VAL A 29 2.29 -13.43 -2.65
N GLN A 30 1.95 -14.55 -2.02
CA GLN A 30 0.57 -15.02 -1.94
C GLN A 30 -0.21 -14.22 -0.89
N PRO A 31 -1.50 -13.95 -1.12
CA PRO A 31 -2.36 -13.39 -0.09
C PRO A 31 -2.68 -14.44 0.99
N LEU A 32 -3.10 -13.97 2.15
CA LEU A 32 -3.52 -14.84 3.25
C LEU A 32 -4.96 -15.36 3.08
N ALA A 33 -5.75 -14.69 2.27
CA ALA A 33 -7.14 -15.04 2.00
C ALA A 33 -7.54 -14.62 0.58
N GLN A 34 -8.61 -15.23 0.07
CA GLN A 34 -9.22 -14.85 -1.22
C GLN A 34 -8.24 -14.89 -2.40
N ALA A 35 -7.38 -15.91 -2.42
CA ALA A 35 -6.32 -16.07 -3.42
C ALA A 35 -6.84 -16.46 -4.81
N THR A 36 -8.09 -16.89 -4.91
CA THR A 36 -8.69 -17.42 -6.14
C THR A 36 -10.00 -16.72 -6.45
N ALA A 37 -10.23 -16.40 -7.71
CA ALA A 37 -11.49 -15.86 -8.18
C ALA A 37 -12.63 -16.88 -7.97
N THR A 38 -13.77 -16.38 -7.52
CA THR A 38 -15.02 -17.14 -7.41
C THR A 38 -16.15 -16.34 -8.07
N PRO A 39 -17.33 -16.94 -8.36
CA PRO A 39 -18.46 -16.18 -8.88
C PRO A 39 -18.87 -15.01 -7.96
N GLU A 40 -18.72 -15.17 -6.64
CA GLU A 40 -19.04 -14.13 -5.65
C GLU A 40 -17.92 -13.10 -5.49
N ARG A 41 -16.70 -13.49 -5.81
CA ARG A 41 -15.49 -12.64 -5.70
C ARG A 41 -14.72 -12.63 -7.03
N PRO A 42 -15.28 -11.97 -8.05
CA PRO A 42 -14.67 -11.98 -9.38
C PRO A 42 -13.64 -10.86 -9.61
N ILE A 43 -13.55 -9.88 -8.71
CA ILE A 43 -12.76 -8.67 -8.93
C ILE A 43 -11.32 -8.91 -8.46
N LYS A 44 -10.38 -8.84 -9.39
CA LYS A 44 -8.96 -8.94 -9.12
C LYS A 44 -8.43 -7.63 -8.54
N VAL A 45 -7.95 -7.68 -7.32
CA VAL A 45 -7.35 -6.53 -6.61
C VAL A 45 -5.86 -6.77 -6.42
N THR A 46 -5.06 -5.84 -6.87
CA THR A 46 -3.60 -5.88 -6.65
C THR A 46 -3.24 -4.88 -5.56
N VAL A 47 -2.48 -5.34 -4.57
CA VAL A 47 -1.97 -4.51 -3.48
C VAL A 47 -0.46 -4.50 -3.53
N MET A 48 0.13 -3.31 -3.55
CA MET A 48 1.58 -3.09 -3.53
C MET A 48 1.97 -2.32 -2.29
N ARG A 49 2.97 -2.83 -1.57
CA ARG A 49 3.60 -2.04 -0.53
C ARG A 49 4.71 -1.21 -1.11
N ASP A 50 4.52 0.09 -1.09
CA ASP A 50 5.52 1.05 -1.48
C ASP A 50 6.77 0.92 -0.59
N TYR A 51 7.92 1.26 -1.11
CA TYR A 51 9.16 1.18 -0.37
C TYR A 51 9.58 2.56 0.14
N GLY A 52 10.09 2.58 1.36
CA GLY A 52 10.58 3.80 2.00
C GLY A 52 11.80 3.52 2.82
N ALA A 53 12.62 4.55 2.98
CA ALA A 53 13.98 4.38 3.47
C ALA A 53 14.07 4.08 4.98
N ILE A 54 13.08 4.41 5.81
CA ILE A 54 13.38 4.53 7.24
C ILE A 54 12.37 3.84 8.15
N SER A 55 11.09 3.85 7.88
CA SER A 55 10.17 3.34 8.86
C SER A 55 9.51 2.04 8.48
N GLY A 56 9.79 1.03 9.27
CA GLY A 56 9.04 -0.20 9.26
C GLY A 56 9.34 -1.12 8.09
N GLY A 57 10.45 -0.96 7.38
CA GLY A 57 10.84 -1.87 6.29
C GLY A 57 10.96 -3.33 6.74
N ALA A 58 11.33 -3.55 8.00
CA ALA A 58 11.43 -4.87 8.61
C ALA A 58 10.11 -5.39 9.17
N ARG A 59 9.06 -4.58 9.21
CA ARG A 59 7.74 -4.97 9.70
C ARG A 59 6.80 -5.29 8.57
N GLN A 60 5.92 -6.26 8.78
CA GLN A 60 4.81 -6.50 7.88
C GLN A 60 3.72 -5.46 8.06
N TYR A 61 3.16 -5.02 6.94
CA TYR A 61 1.91 -4.29 6.93
C TYR A 61 0.77 -5.28 6.71
N HIS A 62 -0.20 -5.28 7.62
CA HIS A 62 -1.41 -6.06 7.47
C HIS A 62 -2.43 -5.25 6.69
N ILE A 63 -2.92 -5.81 5.60
CA ILE A 63 -3.95 -5.19 4.75
C ILE A 63 -5.27 -5.86 5.09
N LEU A 64 -6.26 -5.04 5.44
CA LEU A 64 -7.59 -5.50 5.81
C LEU A 64 -8.61 -5.00 4.78
N ASP A 65 -9.50 -5.88 4.42
CA ASP A 65 -10.69 -5.57 3.61
C ASP A 65 -11.93 -5.98 4.41
N ASN A 66 -12.79 -5.01 4.73
CA ASN A 66 -13.95 -5.20 5.58
C ASN A 66 -13.61 -5.89 6.92
N GLY A 67 -12.49 -5.49 7.53
CA GLY A 67 -12.03 -5.99 8.81
C GLY A 67 -11.32 -7.35 8.77
N LYS A 68 -11.20 -7.97 7.61
CA LYS A 68 -10.51 -9.25 7.42
C LYS A 68 -9.09 -9.02 6.91
N ILE A 69 -8.10 -9.64 7.53
CA ILE A 69 -6.72 -9.60 7.04
C ILE A 69 -6.61 -10.40 5.75
N ILE A 70 -6.35 -9.70 4.66
CA ILE A 70 -6.21 -10.28 3.32
C ILE A 70 -4.77 -10.59 2.98
N ALA A 71 -3.85 -9.75 3.45
CA ALA A 71 -2.44 -9.90 3.14
C ALA A 71 -1.57 -9.29 4.23
N SER A 72 -0.34 -9.76 4.29
CA SER A 72 0.71 -9.17 5.12
C SER A 72 1.94 -9.01 4.25
N LEU A 73 2.41 -7.78 4.09
CA LEU A 73 3.44 -7.43 3.14
C LEU A 73 4.66 -6.82 3.82
N TYR A 74 5.84 -7.31 3.47
CA TYR A 74 7.09 -6.60 3.67
C TYR A 74 7.31 -5.55 2.59
N SER A 75 8.31 -4.70 2.77
CA SER A 75 8.69 -3.68 1.79
C SER A 75 8.91 -4.30 0.40
N LYS A 76 8.43 -3.63 -0.64
CA LYS A 76 8.50 -4.05 -2.06
C LYS A 76 7.70 -5.29 -2.41
N GLU A 77 6.89 -5.81 -1.52
CA GLU A 77 6.03 -6.95 -1.82
C GLU A 77 4.72 -6.51 -2.45
N MET A 78 4.21 -7.36 -3.31
CA MET A 78 2.93 -7.22 -4.01
C MET A 78 2.15 -8.52 -3.91
N THR A 79 0.85 -8.41 -3.77
CA THR A 79 -0.04 -9.56 -3.82
C THR A 79 -1.31 -9.26 -4.59
N THR A 80 -2.01 -10.30 -4.97
CA THR A 80 -3.31 -10.22 -5.64
C THR A 80 -4.32 -11.03 -4.86
N TYR A 81 -5.48 -10.44 -4.58
CA TYR A 81 -6.62 -11.15 -4.01
C TYR A 81 -7.89 -10.84 -4.82
N TYR A 82 -8.95 -11.55 -4.55
CA TYR A 82 -10.21 -11.39 -5.25
C TYR A 82 -11.31 -10.94 -4.30
N ALA A 83 -12.07 -9.95 -4.74
CA ALA A 83 -13.07 -9.27 -3.94
C ALA A 83 -14.45 -9.30 -4.62
N GLU A 84 -15.49 -9.18 -3.79
CA GLU A 84 -16.85 -8.99 -4.24
C GLU A 84 -17.07 -7.57 -4.74
N PRO A 85 -18.04 -7.35 -5.66
CA PRO A 85 -18.47 -6.00 -6.01
C PRO A 85 -19.07 -5.27 -4.81
N GLY A 86 -18.94 -3.97 -4.76
CA GLY A 86 -19.55 -3.12 -3.75
C GLY A 86 -18.55 -2.30 -2.96
N ASN A 87 -19.01 -1.79 -1.83
CA ASN A 87 -18.19 -0.93 -0.97
C ASN A 87 -17.27 -1.74 -0.06
N HIS A 88 -16.02 -1.33 -0.01
CA HIS A 88 -14.99 -1.95 0.81
C HIS A 88 -14.40 -0.94 1.77
N ALA A 89 -14.32 -1.31 3.04
CA ALA A 89 -13.56 -0.59 4.05
C ALA A 89 -12.14 -1.16 4.08
N LEU A 90 -11.20 -0.42 3.54
CA LEU A 90 -9.80 -0.82 3.40
C LEU A 90 -8.96 -0.18 4.50
N SER A 91 -8.12 -0.95 5.14
CA SER A 91 -7.18 -0.43 6.14
C SER A 91 -5.83 -1.14 6.08
N VAL A 92 -4.84 -0.51 6.68
CA VAL A 92 -3.50 -1.03 6.81
C VAL A 92 -2.98 -0.75 8.21
N GLY A 93 -2.31 -1.69 8.83
CA GLY A 93 -1.78 -1.52 10.17
C GLY A 93 -0.60 -2.44 10.48
N PHE A 94 0.08 -2.17 11.57
CA PHE A 94 1.21 -2.97 12.07
C PHE A 94 0.81 -3.99 13.13
N GLY A 95 -0.23 -3.68 13.88
CA GLY A 95 -0.62 -4.44 15.06
C GLY A 95 -1.00 -5.87 14.73
N LYS A 96 -1.10 -6.71 15.77
CA LYS A 96 -1.47 -8.13 15.67
C LYS A 96 -2.75 -8.34 14.85
N ASN A 97 -3.67 -7.38 14.90
CA ASN A 97 -4.94 -7.41 14.17
C ASN A 97 -4.99 -6.39 13.03
N GLY A 98 -3.90 -5.66 12.77
CA GLY A 98 -3.85 -4.66 11.71
C GLY A 98 -4.76 -3.44 11.90
N GLU A 99 -5.11 -3.12 13.15
CA GLU A 99 -6.14 -2.11 13.45
C GLU A 99 -5.63 -0.67 13.57
N ASP A 100 -4.33 -0.43 13.39
CA ASP A 100 -3.68 0.86 13.69
C ASP A 100 -3.80 1.87 12.55
N GLY A 101 -4.37 1.49 11.42
CA GLY A 101 -4.41 2.30 10.22
C GLY A 101 -5.74 3.01 10.00
N ARG A 102 -5.68 4.05 9.19
CA ARG A 102 -6.90 4.73 8.73
C ARG A 102 -7.71 3.83 7.83
N ILE A 103 -9.02 3.91 7.97
CA ILE A 103 -9.95 3.25 7.06
C ILE A 103 -10.16 4.16 5.84
N ASN A 104 -10.00 3.57 4.66
CA ASN A 104 -10.31 4.22 3.40
C ASN A 104 -11.38 3.41 2.68
N PHE A 105 -12.44 4.09 2.26
CA PHE A 105 -13.55 3.43 1.57
C PHE A 105 -13.34 3.47 0.06
N SER A 106 -13.55 2.35 -0.60
CA SER A 106 -13.50 2.24 -2.04
C SER A 106 -14.61 1.35 -2.56
N GLU A 107 -15.21 1.75 -3.67
CA GLU A 107 -16.19 0.91 -4.38
C GLU A 107 -15.49 0.12 -5.48
N PHE A 108 -15.67 -1.20 -5.45
CA PHE A 108 -15.19 -2.09 -6.50
C PHE A 108 -16.33 -2.48 -7.41
N LYS A 109 -16.19 -2.19 -8.70
CA LYS A 109 -17.21 -2.49 -9.73
C LYS A 109 -16.75 -3.65 -10.58
N LEU A 110 -17.73 -4.43 -11.07
CA LEU A 110 -17.47 -5.49 -12.05
C LEU A 110 -16.70 -4.96 -13.25
N GLY A 111 -15.69 -5.70 -13.71
CA GLY A 111 -14.84 -5.32 -14.82
C GLY A 111 -13.66 -4.41 -14.47
N GLU A 112 -13.61 -3.91 -13.24
CA GLU A 112 -12.45 -3.18 -12.73
C GLU A 112 -11.37 -4.14 -12.23
N GLU A 113 -10.13 -3.68 -12.28
CA GLU A 113 -8.97 -4.33 -11.64
C GLU A 113 -8.28 -3.29 -10.73
N PRO A 114 -8.81 -3.06 -9.52
CA PRO A 114 -8.25 -2.06 -8.62
C PRO A 114 -6.80 -2.33 -8.28
N GLU A 115 -6.03 -1.25 -8.21
CA GLU A 115 -4.64 -1.26 -7.76
C GLU A 115 -4.55 -0.40 -6.51
N LEU A 116 -4.14 -1.02 -5.41
CA LEU A 116 -3.99 -0.38 -4.12
C LEU A 116 -2.51 -0.26 -3.78
N HIS A 117 -2.13 0.89 -3.23
CA HIS A 117 -0.81 1.11 -2.67
C HIS A 117 -0.92 1.36 -1.18
N VAL A 118 -0.05 0.71 -0.43
CA VAL A 118 0.10 0.90 1.01
C VAL A 118 1.50 1.38 1.32
N GLY A 119 1.64 2.23 2.31
CA GLY A 119 2.93 2.77 2.70
C GLY A 119 2.82 3.76 3.86
N TRP A 120 3.85 4.56 4.01
CA TRP A 120 3.98 5.59 5.02
C TRP A 120 4.22 6.94 4.35
N ASP A 121 3.42 7.95 4.69
CA ASP A 121 3.51 9.28 4.08
C ASP A 121 4.41 10.26 4.84
N GLY A 122 5.10 9.78 5.87
CA GLY A 122 5.89 10.60 6.80
C GLY A 122 5.16 10.91 8.11
N VAL A 123 3.87 10.70 8.17
CA VAL A 123 3.01 10.94 9.35
C VAL A 123 2.15 9.73 9.67
N ASN A 124 1.53 9.12 8.67
CA ASN A 124 0.58 8.04 8.83
C ASN A 124 0.80 6.91 7.82
N LEU A 125 0.34 5.71 8.19
CA LEU A 125 0.11 4.65 7.23
C LEU A 125 -1.02 5.04 6.29
N TYR A 126 -0.85 4.71 5.00
CA TYR A 126 -1.89 4.95 4.00
C TYR A 126 -2.22 3.67 3.23
N ILE A 127 -3.43 3.61 2.75
CA ILE A 127 -3.87 2.70 1.71
C ILE A 127 -4.67 3.50 0.69
N ASN A 128 -4.16 3.60 -0.52
CA ASN A 128 -4.73 4.42 -1.58
C ASN A 128 -5.01 3.60 -2.82
N ARG A 129 -6.13 3.87 -3.46
CA ARG A 129 -6.44 3.32 -4.76
C ARG A 129 -5.82 4.19 -5.84
N MET A 130 -4.98 3.58 -6.71
CA MET A 130 -4.28 4.25 -7.81
C MET A 130 -4.96 4.03 -9.16
N LYS A 131 -5.75 2.97 -9.24
CA LYS A 131 -6.56 2.64 -10.42
C LYS A 131 -7.95 2.20 -10.02
#